data_fc74b0bec42108ce901e2067d0743fba
#
_entry.id   fc74b0bec42108ce901e2067d0743fba
#
_cell.length_a   1.000
_cell.length_b   1.000
_cell.length_c   1.000
_cell.angle_alpha   90.00
_cell.angle_beta   90.00
_cell.angle_gamma   90.00
#
_symmetry.space_group_name_H-M   'P 1'
#
loop_
_entity.id
_entity.type
_entity.pdbx_description
1 polymer ?
#
loop_
_entity_poly.entity_id
_entity_poly.type
_entity_poly.pdbx_seq_one_letter_code
_entity_poly.pdbx_strand_id
1 'polypeptide(L)'
;LAYAIKDMAEKYSNSQLEILYETQNIQRYDQDFEIKLHNIIQELINNTLKHSEATTASILLVEKDEKLLLSIKDNGKGFDKLQVPKKDGLGINQIDARIHMMKGEFSIDSKNNIGTSITIELPVLKKETLNFF
;
A
#
# COMPACT_ATOMS: atom_id res chain seq x y z
N LEU A 1 3.95 10.14 -7.91
CA LEU A 1 3.54 9.10 -6.95
C LEU A 1 3.70 9.58 -5.50
N ALA A 2 4.82 10.25 -5.16
CA ALA A 2 5.00 10.80 -3.81
C ALA A 2 3.90 11.81 -3.45
N TYR A 3 3.54 12.67 -4.39
CA TYR A 3 2.46 13.63 -4.18
C TYR A 3 1.11 12.93 -3.95
N ALA A 4 0.86 11.85 -4.67
CA ALA A 4 -0.38 11.08 -4.51
C ALA A 4 -0.49 10.46 -3.13
N ILE A 5 0.62 9.98 -2.56
CA ILE A 5 0.67 9.45 -1.19
C ILE A 5 0.30 10.54 -0.17
N LYS A 6 0.92 11.72 -0.32
CA LYS A 6 0.62 12.87 0.53
C LYS A 6 -0.86 13.24 0.45
N ASP A 7 -1.38 13.35 -0.77
CA ASP A 7 -2.78 13.72 -1.01
C ASP A 7 -3.74 12.72 -0.39
N MET A 8 -3.48 11.43 -0.55
CA MET A 8 -4.31 10.39 0.05
C MET A 8 -4.26 10.43 1.58
N ALA A 9 -3.08 10.61 2.17
CA ALA A 9 -2.96 10.69 3.62
C ALA A 9 -3.75 11.87 4.18
N GLU A 10 -3.67 13.04 3.55
CA GLU A 10 -4.42 14.22 3.97
C GLU A 10 -5.92 14.06 3.76
N LYS A 11 -6.32 13.48 2.63
CA LYS A 11 -7.72 13.31 2.27
C LYS A 11 -8.46 12.33 3.19
N TYR A 12 -7.80 11.23 3.56
CA TYR A 12 -8.44 10.18 4.34
C TYR A 12 -8.22 10.31 5.85
N SER A 13 -7.33 11.19 6.30
CA SER A 13 -7.22 11.50 7.74
C SER A 13 -8.48 12.21 8.22
N ASN A 14 -8.90 11.89 9.43
CA ASN A 14 -10.04 12.53 10.07
C ASN A 14 -9.85 12.56 11.59
N SER A 15 -10.89 12.98 12.33
CA SER A 15 -10.80 13.10 13.78
C SER A 15 -10.61 11.76 14.52
N GLN A 16 -10.87 10.64 13.84
CA GLN A 16 -10.79 9.30 14.43
C GLN A 16 -9.57 8.53 13.96
N LEU A 17 -9.04 8.86 12.78
CA LEU A 17 -7.91 8.15 12.18
C LEU A 17 -6.91 9.17 11.66
N GLU A 18 -5.68 9.11 12.20
CA GLU A 18 -4.55 9.87 11.67
C GLU A 18 -3.75 8.99 10.74
N ILE A 19 -3.53 9.46 9.51
CA ILE A 19 -2.70 8.76 8.54
C ILE A 19 -1.39 9.53 8.37
N LEU A 20 -0.31 8.90 8.80
CA LEU A 20 1.05 9.42 8.63
C LEU A 20 1.64 8.86 7.34
N TYR A 21 2.51 9.62 6.70
CA TYR A 21 3.14 9.15 5.46
C TYR A 21 4.60 9.57 5.42
N GLU A 22 5.41 8.76 4.73
CA GLU A 22 6.80 9.07 4.45
C GLU A 22 7.14 8.48 3.08
N THR A 23 7.89 9.26 2.29
CA THR A 23 8.40 8.79 1.00
C THR A 23 9.89 9.07 0.91
N GLN A 24 10.66 8.14 0.35
CA GLN A 24 12.10 8.28 0.18
C GLN A 24 12.52 7.84 -1.21
N ASN A 25 13.28 8.68 -1.89
CA ASN A 25 13.87 8.40 -3.21
C ASN A 25 12.85 8.05 -4.30
N ILE A 26 11.63 8.59 -4.18
CA ILE A 26 10.58 8.32 -5.15
C ILE A 26 10.80 9.19 -6.38
N GLN A 27 10.78 8.56 -7.54
CA GLN A 27 11.00 9.19 -8.85
C GLN A 27 9.71 9.18 -9.66
N ARG A 28 9.80 9.50 -10.93
CA ARG A 28 8.71 9.30 -11.86
C ARG A 28 8.88 7.94 -12.51
N TYR A 29 7.80 7.18 -12.46
CA TYR A 29 7.76 5.83 -13.01
C TYR A 29 6.88 5.80 -14.25
N ASP A 30 6.83 4.66 -14.93
CA ASP A 30 5.90 4.45 -16.00
C ASP A 30 4.47 4.78 -15.55
N GLN A 31 3.72 5.49 -16.40
CA GLN A 31 2.40 5.99 -16.03
C GLN A 31 1.44 4.87 -15.63
N ASP A 32 1.42 3.79 -16.39
CA ASP A 32 0.56 2.65 -16.08
C ASP A 32 0.92 2.01 -14.75
N PHE A 33 2.22 1.89 -14.48
CA PHE A 33 2.73 1.40 -13.21
C PHE A 33 2.26 2.27 -12.03
N GLU A 34 2.39 3.60 -12.17
CA GLU A 34 1.95 4.54 -11.13
C GLU A 34 0.45 4.44 -10.88
N ILE A 35 -0.36 4.32 -11.93
CA ILE A 35 -1.82 4.19 -11.79
C ILE A 35 -2.19 2.91 -11.06
N LYS A 36 -1.58 1.79 -11.43
CA LYS A 36 -1.84 0.51 -10.78
C LYS A 36 -1.47 0.53 -9.29
N LEU A 37 -0.31 1.09 -8.98
CA LEU A 37 0.13 1.19 -7.58
C LEU A 37 -0.75 2.14 -6.79
N HIS A 38 -1.13 3.27 -7.37
CA HIS A 38 -2.05 4.22 -6.74
C HIS A 38 -3.37 3.52 -6.35
N ASN A 39 -3.94 2.75 -7.27
CA ASN A 39 -5.20 2.05 -7.02
C ASN A 39 -5.07 1.01 -5.91
N ILE A 40 -3.95 0.31 -5.87
CA ILE A 40 -3.67 -0.66 -4.80
C ILE A 40 -3.58 0.03 -3.44
N ILE A 41 -2.84 1.12 -3.37
CA ILE A 41 -2.69 1.88 -2.11
C ILE A 41 -4.05 2.41 -1.65
N GLN A 42 -4.82 2.97 -2.56
CA GLN A 42 -6.15 3.49 -2.24
C GLN A 42 -7.07 2.40 -1.69
N GLU A 43 -7.05 1.23 -2.29
CA GLU A 43 -7.85 0.10 -1.83
C GLU A 43 -7.42 -0.38 -0.44
N LEU A 44 -6.11 -0.42 -0.18
CA LEU A 44 -5.59 -0.78 1.14
C LEU A 44 -5.99 0.24 2.21
N ILE A 45 -5.95 1.53 1.89
CA ILE A 45 -6.40 2.58 2.81
C ILE A 45 -7.90 2.44 3.09
N ASN A 46 -8.70 2.21 2.06
CA ASN A 46 -10.13 2.01 2.24
C ASN A 46 -10.44 0.81 3.14
N ASN A 47 -9.68 -0.28 2.99
CA ASN A 47 -9.84 -1.45 3.86
C ASN A 47 -9.49 -1.12 5.31
N THR A 48 -8.44 -0.35 5.54
CA THR A 48 -8.08 0.12 6.88
C THR A 48 -9.21 0.94 7.50
N LEU A 49 -9.76 1.88 6.74
CA LEU A 49 -10.85 2.73 7.23
C LEU A 49 -12.12 1.94 7.58
N LYS A 50 -12.43 0.92 6.79
CA LYS A 50 -13.70 0.18 6.95
C LYS A 50 -13.64 -0.90 8.02
N HIS A 51 -12.48 -1.50 8.24
CA HIS A 51 -12.41 -2.77 8.95
C HIS A 51 -11.47 -2.78 10.16
N SER A 52 -10.52 -1.84 10.26
CA SER A 52 -9.50 -1.95 11.28
C SER A 52 -9.86 -1.33 12.62
N GLU A 53 -10.75 -0.33 12.63
CA GLU A 53 -11.03 0.50 13.81
C GLU A 53 -9.74 1.14 14.37
N ALA A 54 -8.77 1.40 13.50
CA ALA A 54 -7.51 2.00 13.88
C ALA A 54 -7.67 3.46 14.24
N THR A 55 -6.79 3.95 15.12
CA THR A 55 -6.65 5.39 15.40
C THR A 55 -5.47 5.98 14.65
N THR A 56 -4.51 5.16 14.27
CA THR A 56 -3.32 5.59 13.52
C THR A 56 -3.00 4.56 12.44
N ALA A 57 -2.70 5.06 11.26
CA ALA A 57 -2.15 4.26 10.16
C ALA A 57 -0.91 4.98 9.61
N SER A 58 0.03 4.23 9.08
CA SER A 58 1.22 4.82 8.47
C SER A 58 1.48 4.20 7.10
N ILE A 59 1.93 5.04 6.18
CA ILE A 59 2.31 4.64 4.83
C ILE A 59 3.77 5.02 4.62
N LEU A 60 4.59 4.05 4.27
CA LEU A 60 5.99 4.27 3.91
C LEU A 60 6.20 3.78 2.49
N LEU A 61 6.74 4.63 1.63
CA LEU A 61 7.09 4.26 0.26
C LEU A 61 8.53 4.67 -0.01
N VAL A 62 9.36 3.68 -0.31
CA VAL A 62 10.81 3.86 -0.49
C VAL A 62 11.27 3.16 -1.77
N GLU A 63 12.09 3.82 -2.57
CA GLU A 63 12.84 3.13 -3.61
C GLU A 63 14.26 2.84 -3.12
N LYS A 64 14.67 1.58 -3.26
CA LYS A 64 16.03 1.14 -2.93
C LYS A 64 16.42 0.01 -3.85
N ASP A 65 17.62 0.11 -4.45
CA ASP A 65 18.17 -0.95 -5.32
C ASP A 65 17.21 -1.35 -6.45
N GLU A 66 16.59 -0.34 -7.09
CA GLU A 66 15.63 -0.51 -8.19
C GLU A 66 14.38 -1.28 -7.80
N LYS A 67 14.03 -1.25 -6.53
CA LYS A 67 12.77 -1.81 -6.02
C LYS A 67 12.01 -0.78 -5.22
N LEU A 68 10.69 -0.80 -5.35
CA LEU A 68 9.80 -0.03 -4.48
C LEU A 68 9.35 -0.90 -3.34
N LEU A 69 9.53 -0.39 -2.14
CA LEU A 69 9.00 -1.00 -0.92
C LEU A 69 7.88 -0.13 -0.39
N LEU A 70 6.69 -0.71 -0.31
CA LEU A 70 5.52 -0.08 0.29
C LEU A 70 5.20 -0.79 1.59
N SER A 71 5.05 -0.03 2.66
CA SER A 71 4.63 -0.56 3.95
C SER A 71 3.43 0.23 4.43
N ILE A 72 2.36 -0.46 4.79
CA ILE A 72 1.15 0.14 5.38
C ILE A 72 0.89 -0.58 6.69
N LYS A 73 0.87 0.20 7.78
CA LYS A 73 0.65 -0.34 9.12
C LYS A 73 -0.49 0.41 9.80
N ASP A 74 -1.31 -0.31 10.55
CA ASP A 74 -2.31 0.30 11.41
C ASP A 74 -2.29 -0.35 12.78
N ASN A 75 -2.84 0.36 13.76
CA ASN A 75 -2.97 -0.09 15.14
C ASN A 75 -4.40 -0.55 15.46
N GLY A 76 -5.12 -1.02 14.45
CA GLY A 76 -6.50 -1.43 14.60
C GLY A 76 -6.68 -2.78 15.26
N LYS A 77 -7.86 -3.34 15.10
CA LYS A 77 -8.20 -4.61 15.74
C LYS A 77 -7.52 -5.83 15.12
N GLY A 78 -6.95 -5.68 13.92
CA GLY A 78 -6.35 -6.79 13.23
C GLY A 78 -7.34 -7.89 12.91
N PHE A 79 -6.81 -9.03 12.48
CA PHE A 79 -7.62 -10.22 12.21
C PHE A 79 -6.74 -11.47 12.40
N ASP A 80 -7.40 -12.61 12.53
CA ASP A 80 -6.71 -13.89 12.55
C ASP A 80 -6.42 -14.33 11.11
N LYS A 81 -5.15 -14.57 10.78
CA LYS A 81 -4.75 -15.02 9.45
C LYS A 81 -5.46 -16.28 8.99
N LEU A 82 -5.83 -17.15 9.90
CA LEU A 82 -6.54 -18.39 9.58
C LEU A 82 -7.96 -18.13 9.06
N GLN A 83 -8.52 -16.96 9.37
CA GLN A 83 -9.87 -16.59 8.95
C GLN A 83 -9.88 -15.80 7.64
N VAL A 84 -8.74 -15.26 7.22
CA VAL A 84 -8.65 -14.40 6.03
C VAL A 84 -9.15 -15.10 4.76
N PRO A 85 -8.77 -16.35 4.46
CA PRO A 85 -9.24 -17.01 3.25
C PRO A 85 -10.76 -17.19 3.20
N LYS A 86 -11.44 -17.12 4.34
CA LYS A 86 -12.88 -17.30 4.42
C LYS A 86 -13.66 -15.99 4.33
N LYS A 87 -12.96 -14.84 4.47
CA LYS A 87 -13.56 -13.50 4.41
C LYS A 87 -13.01 -12.75 3.22
N ASP A 88 -13.51 -13.10 2.05
CA ASP A 88 -13.08 -12.48 0.79
C ASP A 88 -13.45 -10.99 0.69
N GLY A 89 -14.09 -10.43 1.71
CA GLY A 89 -14.51 -9.03 1.74
C GLY A 89 -13.40 -8.01 1.91
N LEU A 90 -12.15 -8.45 2.19
CA LEU A 90 -11.02 -7.53 2.34
C LEU A 90 -10.24 -7.31 1.04
N GLY A 91 -10.55 -8.07 -0.02
CA GLY A 91 -9.87 -7.92 -1.30
C GLY A 91 -8.39 -8.29 -1.29
N ILE A 92 -7.89 -8.92 -0.23
CA ILE A 92 -6.46 -9.21 -0.06
C ILE A 92 -5.97 -10.16 -1.14
N ASN A 93 -6.76 -11.19 -1.48
CA ASN A 93 -6.38 -12.14 -2.51
C ASN A 93 -6.28 -11.48 -3.89
N GLN A 94 -7.14 -10.52 -4.16
CA GLN A 94 -7.11 -9.76 -5.42
C GLN A 94 -5.90 -8.85 -5.49
N ILE A 95 -5.55 -8.20 -4.37
CA ILE A 95 -4.37 -7.35 -4.30
C ILE A 95 -3.11 -8.19 -4.48
N ASP A 96 -3.02 -9.33 -3.81
CA ASP A 96 -1.90 -10.26 -3.94
C ASP A 96 -1.73 -10.70 -5.40
N ALA A 97 -2.82 -11.07 -6.09
CA ALA A 97 -2.79 -11.45 -7.49
C ALA A 97 -2.28 -10.30 -8.38
N ARG A 98 -2.74 -9.06 -8.15
CA ARG A 98 -2.28 -7.90 -8.91
C ARG A 98 -0.77 -7.66 -8.70
N ILE A 99 -0.29 -7.78 -7.46
CA ILE A 99 1.12 -7.61 -7.14
C ILE A 99 1.97 -8.67 -7.84
N HIS A 100 1.52 -9.93 -7.84
CA HIS A 100 2.20 -10.99 -8.57
C HIS A 100 2.26 -10.71 -10.07
N MET A 101 1.19 -10.17 -10.66
CA MET A 101 1.18 -9.79 -12.07
C MET A 101 2.17 -8.67 -12.37
N MET A 102 2.50 -7.84 -11.39
CA MET A 102 3.52 -6.80 -11.49
C MET A 102 4.92 -7.32 -11.12
N LYS A 103 5.07 -8.64 -10.96
CA LYS A 103 6.32 -9.31 -10.58
C LYS A 103 6.81 -8.90 -9.20
N GLY A 104 5.89 -8.56 -8.32
CA GLY A 104 6.19 -8.17 -6.95
C GLY A 104 5.85 -9.26 -5.95
N GLU A 105 6.10 -8.92 -4.69
CA GLU A 105 5.80 -9.77 -3.55
C GLU A 105 4.90 -9.04 -2.58
N PHE A 106 3.96 -9.75 -1.99
CA PHE A 106 2.99 -9.24 -1.04
C PHE A 106 3.09 -10.05 0.25
N SER A 107 3.13 -9.35 1.37
CA SER A 107 3.18 -9.96 2.69
C SER A 107 2.23 -9.21 3.62
N ILE A 108 1.50 -9.95 4.42
CA ILE A 108 0.60 -9.37 5.42
C ILE A 108 0.83 -10.07 6.75
N ASP A 109 0.93 -9.27 7.80
CA ASP A 109 1.01 -9.75 9.17
C ASP A 109 -0.04 -9.03 9.99
N SER A 110 -0.92 -9.79 10.62
CA SER A 110 -2.00 -9.23 11.41
C SER A 110 -2.18 -10.04 12.69
N LYS A 111 -2.41 -9.31 13.78
CA LYS A 111 -2.65 -9.91 15.09
C LYS A 111 -3.90 -9.30 15.71
N ASN A 112 -4.74 -10.13 16.27
CA ASN A 112 -5.96 -9.70 16.94
C ASN A 112 -5.65 -8.65 18.00
N ASN A 113 -6.34 -7.52 17.95
CA ASN A 113 -6.23 -6.42 18.90
C ASN A 113 -4.87 -5.70 18.94
N ILE A 114 -4.01 -5.95 17.96
CA ILE A 114 -2.71 -5.28 17.84
C ILE A 114 -2.64 -4.43 16.59
N GLY A 115 -3.06 -4.98 15.45
CA GLY A 115 -3.08 -4.27 14.19
C GLY A 115 -2.63 -5.12 13.01
N THR A 116 -2.49 -4.45 11.88
CA THR A 116 -2.13 -5.07 10.61
C THR A 116 -0.93 -4.36 9.99
N SER A 117 -0.01 -5.14 9.44
CA SER A 117 1.14 -4.64 8.69
C SER A 117 1.17 -5.31 7.32
N ILE A 118 1.15 -4.49 6.28
CA ILE A 118 1.21 -4.96 4.90
C ILE A 118 2.50 -4.46 4.28
N THR A 119 3.23 -5.36 3.62
CA THR A 119 4.47 -5.02 2.93
C THR A 119 4.37 -5.49 1.48
N ILE A 120 4.67 -4.60 0.56
CA ILE A 120 4.68 -4.88 -0.87
C ILE A 120 6.04 -4.47 -1.42
N GLU A 121 6.66 -5.36 -2.19
CA GLU A 121 7.91 -5.10 -2.88
C GLU A 121 7.69 -5.28 -4.37
N LEU A 122 8.07 -4.27 -5.16
CA LEU A 122 7.87 -4.27 -6.62
C LEU A 122 9.15 -3.86 -7.33
N PRO A 123 9.52 -4.53 -8.43
CA PRO A 123 10.57 -3.99 -9.29
C PRO A 123 10.06 -2.66 -9.89
N VAL A 124 10.94 -1.66 -9.94
CA VAL A 124 10.54 -0.37 -10.51
C VAL A 124 10.46 -0.46 -12.02
N LEU A 125 9.47 0.23 -12.57
CA LEU A 125 9.35 0.45 -14.00
C LEU A 125 9.45 1.95 -14.22
N LYS A 126 10.65 2.41 -14.59
CA LYS A 126 10.93 3.82 -14.75
C LYS A 126 10.26 4.37 -15.99
N LYS A 127 9.93 5.66 -15.94
CA LYS A 127 9.42 6.36 -17.11
C LYS A 127 10.46 6.32 -18.22
N GLU A 128 10.08 5.82 -19.39
CA GLU A 128 10.97 5.78 -20.54
C GLU A 128 11.32 7.20 -20.99
N THR A 129 12.63 7.45 -21.14
CA THR A 129 13.11 8.65 -21.77
C THR A 129 13.31 8.35 -23.24
N LEU A 130 12.56 9.03 -24.10
CA LEU A 130 12.74 8.89 -25.54
C LEU A 130 14.05 9.58 -25.92
N ASN A 131 15.00 8.79 -26.35
CA ASN A 131 16.26 9.29 -26.90
C ASN A 131 16.17 9.28 -28.43
N PHE A 132 16.17 10.45 -29.00
CA PHE A 132 16.23 10.59 -30.45
C PHE A 132 17.68 10.88 -30.86
N PHE A 133 18.24 10.03 -31.64
CA PHE A 133 19.56 10.21 -32.21
C PHE A 133 19.48 10.19 -33.72
#